data_83233bff21636080ee7fdcc1c24bc05f
#
_entry.id   83233bff21636080ee7fdcc1c24bc05f
#
_cell.length_a   1.000
_cell.length_b   1.000
_cell.length_c   1.000
_cell.angle_alpha   90.00
_cell.angle_beta   90.00
_cell.angle_gamma   90.00
#
_symmetry.space_group_name_H-M   'P 1'
#
loop_
_entity.id
_entity.type
_entity.pdbx_description
1 polymer ?
#
loop_
_entity_poly.entity_id
_entity_poly.type
_entity_poly.pdbx_seq_one_letter_code
_entity_poly.pdbx_strand_id
1 'polypeptide(L)'
;MMKSPTILAVGGAYIERRGQVSGAFVPAASNPGTMREEVGGAVFNALRCAVRRGVSGSLLSVRGGDVLADTLSRAIAAAGIADLSVVFLDRTTPSNTVLIDGDGALIAGLADMALYDLALAKQIRRAKVREAISTADAVLCDANLPSAALERLVALAADKPVFALAVSPSKAARLTLVLEFLAMAFMNRHEAGALTGADVDADERGIVDGLRRAGLKSGVVTAGDGPVLGFDAADAFLILPPKKVTVGAADALAGATMAALLRGLTLGAALREGVAAAMLAVESATFTSAIFAEALAFVPEARDLA
;
A
#
# COMPACT_ATOMS: atom_id res chain seq x y z
N MET A 1 -4.76 -30.28 -1.52
CA MET A 1 -4.42 -28.94 -0.99
C MET A 1 -4.81 -27.90 -2.05
N MET A 2 -5.62 -26.91 -1.71
CA MET A 2 -5.88 -25.79 -2.62
C MET A 2 -4.57 -25.04 -2.86
N LYS A 3 -4.30 -24.68 -4.11
CA LYS A 3 -3.12 -23.88 -4.48
C LYS A 3 -3.19 -22.52 -3.80
N SER A 4 -2.10 -22.08 -3.16
CA SER A 4 -2.03 -20.73 -2.60
C SER A 4 -2.27 -19.69 -3.70
N PRO A 5 -3.12 -18.67 -3.48
CA PRO A 5 -3.29 -17.59 -4.43
C PRO A 5 -1.97 -16.88 -4.71
N THR A 6 -1.82 -16.34 -5.92
CA THR A 6 -0.60 -15.67 -6.37
C THR A 6 -0.87 -14.20 -6.67
N ILE A 7 -0.02 -13.30 -6.18
CA ILE A 7 -0.08 -11.86 -6.44
C ILE A 7 1.19 -11.41 -7.16
N LEU A 8 1.04 -10.71 -8.29
CA LEU A 8 2.09 -9.87 -8.83
C LEU A 8 1.90 -8.44 -8.30
N ALA A 9 2.88 -7.93 -7.59
CA ALA A 9 2.93 -6.54 -7.16
C ALA A 9 3.86 -5.72 -8.07
N VAL A 10 3.42 -4.52 -8.45
CA VAL A 10 4.17 -3.59 -9.31
C VAL A 10 4.17 -2.22 -8.68
N GLY A 11 5.32 -1.73 -8.25
CA GLY A 11 5.39 -0.41 -7.61
C GLY A 11 6.57 -0.20 -6.66
N GLY A 12 6.33 0.57 -5.60
CA GLY A 12 7.35 1.05 -4.68
C GLY A 12 7.89 -0.03 -3.74
N ALA A 13 9.22 -0.23 -3.83
CA ALA A 13 10.05 -0.81 -2.78
C ALA A 13 11.30 0.06 -2.71
N TYR A 14 11.52 0.74 -1.60
CA TYR A 14 12.53 1.78 -1.46
C TYR A 14 13.03 1.87 -0.02
N ILE A 15 14.04 2.71 0.20
CA ILE A 15 14.56 2.95 1.54
C ILE A 15 13.78 4.07 2.21
N GLU A 16 13.20 3.78 3.38
CA GLU A 16 12.60 4.78 4.26
C GLU A 16 13.60 5.20 5.32
N ARG A 17 13.82 6.51 5.44
CA ARG A 17 14.64 7.12 6.47
C ARG A 17 13.77 8.00 7.34
N ARG A 18 13.82 7.78 8.64
CA ARG A 18 13.14 8.61 9.63
C ARG A 18 14.16 9.22 10.57
N GLY A 19 14.36 10.53 10.46
CA GLY A 19 15.14 11.33 11.39
C GLY A 19 14.25 11.93 12.47
N GLN A 20 14.57 11.71 13.75
CA GLN A 20 13.89 12.33 14.87
C GLN A 20 14.85 13.29 15.57
N VAL A 21 14.47 14.57 15.61
CA VAL A 21 15.25 15.61 16.26
C VAL A 21 15.11 15.48 17.79
N SER A 22 16.23 15.61 18.50
CA SER A 22 16.24 15.63 19.97
C SER A 22 16.01 17.07 20.45
N GLY A 23 14.85 17.33 21.03
CA GLY A 23 14.47 18.65 21.50
C GLY A 23 13.83 19.55 20.44
N ALA A 24 13.87 20.86 20.62
CA ALA A 24 13.26 21.82 19.71
C ALA A 24 14.02 21.89 18.38
N PHE A 25 13.30 21.83 17.26
CA PHE A 25 13.89 21.99 15.94
C PHE A 25 14.35 23.45 15.70
N VAL A 26 15.60 23.60 15.28
CA VAL A 26 16.18 24.90 14.92
C VAL A 26 16.38 24.95 13.40
N PRO A 27 15.61 25.79 12.66
CA PRO A 27 15.80 25.96 11.23
C PRO A 27 17.20 26.47 10.87
N ALA A 28 17.72 26.03 9.70
CA ALA A 28 19.02 26.42 9.17
C ALA A 28 20.23 26.07 10.07
N ALA A 29 20.06 25.11 11.00
CA ALA A 29 21.11 24.62 11.88
C ALA A 29 21.23 23.09 11.81
N SER A 30 22.37 22.56 12.30
CA SER A 30 22.51 21.13 12.56
C SER A 30 21.77 20.79 13.85
N ASN A 31 20.77 19.92 13.75
CA ASN A 31 19.96 19.48 14.88
C ASN A 31 20.43 18.10 15.35
N PRO A 32 20.76 17.91 16.63
CA PRO A 32 21.01 16.58 17.18
C PRO A 32 19.76 15.69 17.06
N GLY A 33 19.96 14.40 16.79
CA GLY A 33 18.84 13.48 16.62
C GLY A 33 19.28 12.06 16.36
N THR A 34 18.32 11.21 16.05
CA THR A 34 18.53 9.82 15.63
C THR A 34 18.01 9.60 14.21
N MET A 35 18.67 8.73 13.47
CA MET A 35 18.22 8.31 12.13
C MET A 35 17.94 6.81 12.16
N ARG A 36 16.76 6.42 11.69
CA ARG A 36 16.42 5.03 11.40
C ARG A 36 16.28 4.85 9.90
N GLU A 37 16.76 3.71 9.42
CA GLU A 37 16.64 3.34 8.01
C GLU A 37 16.04 1.94 7.94
N GLU A 38 15.01 1.79 7.10
CA GLU A 38 14.33 0.52 6.88
C GLU A 38 13.87 0.39 5.43
N VAL A 39 13.58 -0.85 5.01
CA VAL A 39 12.98 -1.09 3.71
C VAL A 39 11.48 -0.94 3.82
N GLY A 40 10.92 -0.06 3.00
CA GLY A 40 9.50 0.24 2.93
C GLY A 40 8.99 0.31 1.49
N GLY A 41 7.87 1.00 1.36
CA GLY A 41 7.12 1.15 0.11
C GLY A 41 5.76 0.45 0.20
N ALA A 42 4.70 1.17 -0.18
CA ALA A 42 3.33 0.72 0.03
C ALA A 42 3.06 -0.67 -0.57
N VAL A 43 3.46 -0.88 -1.83
CA VAL A 43 3.30 -2.17 -2.51
C VAL A 43 4.13 -3.28 -1.84
N PHE A 44 5.38 -2.99 -1.45
CA PHE A 44 6.21 -3.99 -0.77
C PHE A 44 5.63 -4.39 0.57
N ASN A 45 5.21 -3.44 1.39
CA ASN A 45 4.64 -3.68 2.71
C ASN A 45 3.33 -4.46 2.62
N ALA A 46 2.42 -4.07 1.70
CA ALA A 46 1.17 -4.78 1.47
C ALA A 46 1.41 -6.22 0.98
N LEU A 47 2.31 -6.42 0.02
CA LEU A 47 2.65 -7.75 -0.48
C LEU A 47 3.28 -8.62 0.61
N ARG A 48 4.20 -8.07 1.40
CA ARG A 48 4.81 -8.76 2.54
C ARG A 48 3.76 -9.23 3.56
N CYS A 49 2.76 -8.39 3.84
CA CYS A 49 1.64 -8.76 4.69
C CYS A 49 0.79 -9.88 4.04
N ALA A 50 0.45 -9.77 2.76
CA ALA A 50 -0.31 -10.79 2.03
C ALA A 50 0.41 -12.15 2.02
N VAL A 51 1.74 -12.17 1.83
CA VAL A 51 2.56 -13.40 1.90
C VAL A 51 2.47 -14.05 3.28
N ARG A 52 2.55 -13.27 4.36
CA ARG A 52 2.32 -13.77 5.73
C ARG A 52 0.91 -14.32 5.95
N ARG A 53 -0.05 -13.95 5.11
CA ARG A 53 -1.44 -14.44 5.11
C ARG A 53 -1.69 -15.58 4.10
N GLY A 54 -0.62 -16.25 3.62
CA GLY A 54 -0.71 -17.46 2.82
C GLY A 54 -0.81 -17.25 1.30
N VAL A 55 -0.47 -16.06 0.82
CA VAL A 55 -0.36 -15.75 -0.62
C VAL A 55 1.07 -15.98 -1.09
N SER A 56 1.26 -16.42 -2.33
CA SER A 56 2.56 -16.38 -3.00
C SER A 56 2.73 -15.05 -3.72
N GLY A 57 3.86 -14.37 -3.50
CA GLY A 57 4.10 -13.02 -4.01
C GLY A 57 5.28 -12.91 -4.96
N SER A 58 5.13 -12.09 -6.01
CA SER A 58 6.24 -11.59 -6.82
C SER A 58 6.18 -10.07 -6.90
N LEU A 59 7.34 -9.40 -6.96
CA LEU A 59 7.45 -7.94 -6.96
C LEU A 59 8.26 -7.46 -8.17
N LEU A 60 7.65 -6.57 -8.96
CA LEU A 60 8.35 -5.72 -9.92
C LEU A 60 8.52 -4.32 -9.31
N SER A 61 9.76 -3.95 -9.06
CA SER A 61 10.17 -2.58 -8.71
C SER A 61 11.40 -2.18 -9.52
N VAL A 62 11.94 -1.00 -9.25
CA VAL A 62 13.21 -0.54 -9.83
C VAL A 62 14.10 0.01 -8.72
N ARG A 63 15.42 -0.20 -8.84
CA ARG A 63 16.41 0.26 -7.89
C ARG A 63 17.71 0.65 -8.57
N GLY A 64 18.54 1.40 -7.89
CA GLY A 64 19.87 1.77 -8.35
C GLY A 64 20.88 0.64 -8.26
N GLY A 65 22.13 0.91 -8.68
CA GLY A 65 23.26 0.00 -8.56
C GLY A 65 24.13 0.31 -7.33
N ASP A 66 23.53 0.78 -6.25
CA ASP A 66 24.18 1.16 -5.01
C ASP A 66 24.02 0.12 -3.89
N VAL A 67 24.66 0.34 -2.75
CA VAL A 67 24.59 -0.57 -1.59
C VAL A 67 23.16 -0.73 -1.03
N LEU A 68 22.30 0.25 -1.26
CA LEU A 68 20.89 0.21 -0.83
C LEU A 68 20.09 -0.81 -1.63
N ALA A 69 20.47 -1.06 -2.89
CA ALA A 69 19.87 -2.10 -3.72
C ALA A 69 20.05 -3.50 -3.11
N ASP A 70 21.19 -3.78 -2.49
CA ASP A 70 21.45 -5.05 -1.82
C ASP A 70 20.59 -5.19 -0.56
N THR A 71 20.37 -4.09 0.16
CA THR A 71 19.47 -4.07 1.33
C THR A 71 18.02 -4.38 0.92
N LEU A 72 17.55 -3.77 -0.17
CA LEU A 72 16.24 -4.10 -0.73
C LEU A 72 16.14 -5.56 -1.15
N SER A 73 17.14 -6.08 -1.86
CA SER A 73 17.16 -7.47 -2.34
C SER A 73 17.04 -8.46 -1.19
N ARG A 74 17.80 -8.23 -0.12
CA ARG A 74 17.75 -9.06 1.09
C ARG A 74 16.40 -9.00 1.79
N ALA A 75 15.79 -7.81 1.88
CA ALA A 75 14.48 -7.65 2.50
C ALA A 75 13.36 -8.35 1.69
N ILE A 76 13.40 -8.24 0.36
CA ILE A 76 12.44 -8.92 -0.54
C ILE A 76 12.59 -10.45 -0.39
N ALA A 77 13.81 -10.97 -0.40
CA ALA A 77 14.09 -12.40 -0.22
C ALA A 77 13.65 -12.89 1.17
N ALA A 78 13.97 -12.14 2.24
CA ALA A 78 13.57 -12.46 3.60
C ALA A 78 12.03 -12.46 3.79
N ALA A 79 11.31 -11.70 3.00
CA ALA A 79 9.85 -11.71 2.97
C ALA A 79 9.24 -12.89 2.19
N GLY A 80 10.07 -13.76 1.56
CA GLY A 80 9.59 -14.86 0.71
C GLY A 80 8.97 -14.42 -0.60
N ILE A 81 9.34 -13.24 -1.10
CA ILE A 81 8.80 -12.63 -2.32
C ILE A 81 9.77 -12.89 -3.48
N ALA A 82 9.24 -13.35 -4.62
CA ALA A 82 10.02 -13.50 -5.85
C ALA A 82 10.36 -12.13 -6.45
N ASP A 83 11.64 -11.83 -6.61
CA ASP A 83 12.11 -10.53 -7.08
C ASP A 83 12.22 -10.48 -8.61
N LEU A 84 11.39 -9.65 -9.24
CA LEU A 84 11.38 -9.35 -10.67
C LEU A 84 11.96 -7.96 -10.98
N SER A 85 12.44 -7.26 -9.94
CA SER A 85 12.90 -5.86 -10.04
C SER A 85 14.09 -5.71 -10.99
N VAL A 86 14.30 -4.47 -11.42
CA VAL A 86 15.39 -4.12 -12.34
C VAL A 86 16.36 -3.18 -11.65
N VAL A 87 17.64 -3.46 -11.83
CA VAL A 87 18.75 -2.64 -11.31
C VAL A 87 19.25 -1.72 -12.42
N PHE A 88 19.36 -0.43 -12.13
CA PHE A 88 19.94 0.60 -12.99
C PHE A 88 21.28 1.04 -12.39
N LEU A 89 22.38 0.53 -12.96
CA LEU A 89 23.72 0.69 -12.41
C LEU A 89 24.19 2.16 -12.33
N ASP A 90 23.64 3.02 -13.15
CA ASP A 90 23.93 4.45 -13.25
C ASP A 90 22.97 5.36 -12.45
N ARG A 91 22.16 4.77 -11.58
CA ARG A 91 21.12 5.47 -10.80
C ARG A 91 21.25 5.14 -9.32
N THR A 92 20.63 6.00 -8.49
CA THR A 92 20.45 5.75 -7.06
C THR A 92 19.16 4.99 -6.78
N THR A 93 19.17 4.18 -5.74
CA THR A 93 17.98 3.50 -5.25
C THR A 93 16.99 4.51 -4.68
N PRO A 94 15.69 4.46 -5.07
CA PRO A 94 14.65 5.34 -4.55
C PRO A 94 14.63 5.35 -3.02
N SER A 95 14.40 6.53 -2.45
CA SER A 95 14.31 6.69 -0.99
C SER A 95 13.31 7.77 -0.61
N ASN A 96 12.72 7.61 0.59
CA ASN A 96 11.88 8.61 1.24
C ASN A 96 12.49 8.96 2.59
N THR A 97 12.78 10.21 2.82
CA THR A 97 13.34 10.70 4.08
C THR A 97 12.34 11.62 4.74
N VAL A 98 11.96 11.36 5.99
CA VAL A 98 11.12 12.22 6.81
C VAL A 98 11.91 12.68 8.03
N LEU A 99 11.76 13.95 8.37
CA LEU A 99 12.25 14.54 9.61
C LEU A 99 11.05 14.86 10.50
N ILE A 100 11.10 14.39 11.72
CA ILE A 100 10.08 14.65 12.75
C ILE A 100 10.74 15.32 13.96
N ASP A 101 9.98 16.11 14.68
CA ASP A 101 10.42 16.71 15.94
C ASP A 101 10.37 15.71 17.12
N GLY A 102 10.67 16.19 18.32
CA GLY A 102 10.64 15.39 19.55
C GLY A 102 9.26 14.81 19.87
N ASP A 103 8.19 15.50 19.45
CA ASP A 103 6.80 15.12 19.70
C ASP A 103 6.23 14.25 18.56
N GLY A 104 7.02 14.00 17.50
CA GLY A 104 6.64 13.19 16.35
C GLY A 104 5.93 13.93 15.24
N ALA A 105 5.85 15.27 15.31
CA ALA A 105 5.27 16.07 14.23
C ALA A 105 6.23 16.18 13.02
N LEU A 106 5.67 16.14 11.81
CA LEU A 106 6.44 16.23 10.58
C LEU A 106 7.04 17.62 10.40
N ILE A 107 8.37 17.69 10.34
CA ILE A 107 9.11 18.92 10.01
C ILE A 107 9.29 19.05 8.49
N ALA A 108 9.78 18.00 7.84
CA ALA A 108 10.05 17.98 6.41
C ALA A 108 10.03 16.54 5.87
N GLY A 109 9.74 16.42 4.58
CA GLY A 109 9.83 15.17 3.84
C GLY A 109 10.51 15.37 2.49
N LEU A 110 11.34 14.42 2.09
CA LEU A 110 12.00 14.38 0.77
C LEU A 110 11.81 12.98 0.17
N ALA A 111 11.09 12.92 -0.95
CA ALA A 111 10.86 11.69 -1.68
C ALA A 111 11.66 11.69 -2.99
N ASP A 112 12.77 10.96 -3.04
CA ASP A 112 13.55 10.71 -4.26
C ASP A 112 12.99 9.48 -4.97
N MET A 113 12.00 9.70 -5.83
CA MET A 113 11.23 8.65 -6.53
C MET A 113 11.32 8.76 -8.06
N ALA A 114 12.18 9.62 -8.61
CA ALA A 114 12.26 9.91 -10.04
C ALA A 114 12.51 8.65 -10.89
N LEU A 115 13.21 7.65 -10.35
CA LEU A 115 13.48 6.40 -11.06
C LEU A 115 12.20 5.61 -11.40
N TYR A 116 11.15 5.71 -10.59
CA TYR A 116 9.86 5.08 -10.89
C TYR A 116 9.21 5.70 -12.13
N ASP A 117 9.17 7.02 -12.22
CA ASP A 117 8.61 7.73 -13.36
C ASP A 117 9.38 7.43 -14.65
N LEU A 118 10.72 7.33 -14.54
CA LEU A 118 11.60 7.05 -15.68
C LEU A 118 11.46 5.62 -16.22
N ALA A 119 11.34 4.64 -15.33
CA ALA A 119 11.65 3.26 -15.67
C ALA A 119 10.44 2.30 -15.68
N LEU A 120 9.48 2.42 -14.76
CA LEU A 120 8.46 1.38 -14.54
C LEU A 120 7.61 1.10 -15.79
N ALA A 121 7.17 2.13 -16.50
CA ALA A 121 6.36 1.96 -17.72
C ALA A 121 7.02 1.06 -18.78
N LYS A 122 8.35 1.13 -18.88
CA LYS A 122 9.13 0.28 -19.80
C LYS A 122 9.28 -1.13 -19.27
N GLN A 123 9.46 -1.30 -17.95
CA GLN A 123 9.69 -2.62 -17.35
C GLN A 123 8.46 -3.52 -17.38
N ILE A 124 7.24 -2.97 -17.30
CA ILE A 124 5.98 -3.73 -17.43
C ILE A 124 5.89 -4.47 -18.79
N ARG A 125 6.59 -3.99 -19.83
CA ARG A 125 6.59 -4.61 -21.16
C ARG A 125 7.45 -5.88 -21.27
N ARG A 126 8.30 -6.18 -20.30
CA ARG A 126 9.22 -7.34 -20.36
C ARG A 126 8.42 -8.63 -20.41
N ALA A 127 8.90 -9.60 -21.20
CA ALA A 127 8.25 -10.90 -21.37
C ALA A 127 8.00 -11.60 -20.01
N LYS A 128 9.01 -11.62 -19.13
CA LYS A 128 8.91 -12.20 -17.78
C LYS A 128 7.81 -11.54 -16.92
N VAL A 129 7.60 -10.22 -17.06
CA VAL A 129 6.56 -9.50 -16.32
C VAL A 129 5.18 -9.82 -16.88
N ARG A 130 5.04 -9.85 -18.19
CA ARG A 130 3.77 -10.26 -18.85
C ARG A 130 3.38 -11.70 -18.49
N GLU A 131 4.35 -12.60 -18.43
CA GLU A 131 4.14 -13.96 -17.96
C GLU A 131 3.70 -13.97 -16.49
N ALA A 132 4.34 -13.19 -15.63
CA ALA A 132 3.95 -13.07 -14.23
C ALA A 132 2.52 -12.49 -14.07
N ILE A 133 2.11 -11.51 -14.90
CA ILE A 133 0.73 -11.00 -14.93
C ILE A 133 -0.23 -12.14 -15.35
N SER A 134 0.07 -12.87 -16.41
CA SER A 134 -0.84 -13.90 -16.94
C SER A 134 -1.04 -15.06 -15.96
N THR A 135 -0.04 -15.38 -15.15
CA THR A 135 -0.06 -16.50 -14.20
C THR A 135 -0.52 -16.11 -12.80
N ALA A 136 -0.56 -14.81 -12.48
CA ALA A 136 -1.07 -14.32 -11.20
C ALA A 136 -2.59 -14.45 -11.09
N ASP A 137 -3.09 -14.68 -9.87
CA ASP A 137 -4.51 -14.64 -9.55
C ASP A 137 -5.00 -13.20 -9.30
N ALA A 138 -4.09 -12.28 -8.96
CA ALA A 138 -4.36 -10.85 -8.81
C ALA A 138 -3.10 -10.01 -9.08
N VAL A 139 -3.32 -8.73 -9.40
CA VAL A 139 -2.27 -7.73 -9.54
C VAL A 139 -2.46 -6.65 -8.47
N LEU A 140 -1.37 -6.25 -7.81
CA LEU A 140 -1.32 -5.11 -6.90
C LEU A 140 -0.44 -4.02 -7.52
N CYS A 141 -0.89 -2.77 -7.50
CA CYS A 141 -0.06 -1.63 -7.90
C CYS A 141 -0.18 -0.46 -6.92
N ASP A 142 0.66 0.54 -7.09
CA ASP A 142 0.56 1.79 -6.36
C ASP A 142 0.70 3.02 -7.28
N ALA A 143 0.29 4.17 -6.78
CA ALA A 143 0.37 5.44 -7.49
C ALA A 143 1.81 6.00 -7.60
N ASN A 144 2.85 5.24 -7.21
CA ASN A 144 4.22 5.53 -7.63
C ASN A 144 4.41 5.28 -9.13
N LEU A 145 3.56 4.46 -9.74
CA LEU A 145 3.56 4.29 -11.19
C LEU A 145 3.03 5.56 -11.88
N PRO A 146 3.66 6.00 -12.99
CA PRO A 146 3.06 7.01 -13.87
C PRO A 146 1.72 6.52 -14.45
N SER A 147 0.79 7.44 -14.77
CA SER A 147 -0.53 7.09 -15.32
C SER A 147 -0.44 6.17 -16.54
N ALA A 148 0.48 6.43 -17.49
CA ALA A 148 0.69 5.57 -18.66
C ALA A 148 1.16 4.14 -18.30
N ALA A 149 1.82 3.96 -17.16
CA ALA A 149 2.20 2.64 -16.66
C ALA A 149 1.00 1.92 -16.04
N LEU A 150 0.16 2.66 -15.29
CA LEU A 150 -1.09 2.16 -14.71
C LEU A 150 -2.06 1.70 -15.81
N GLU A 151 -2.33 2.54 -16.81
CA GLU A 151 -3.18 2.21 -17.96
C GLU A 151 -2.70 0.93 -18.66
N ARG A 152 -1.40 0.83 -18.89
CA ARG A 152 -0.81 -0.37 -19.49
C ARG A 152 -0.93 -1.60 -18.59
N LEU A 153 -0.76 -1.43 -17.29
CA LEU A 153 -0.86 -2.53 -16.33
C LEU A 153 -2.27 -3.11 -16.31
N VAL A 154 -3.30 -2.24 -16.20
CA VAL A 154 -4.70 -2.69 -16.20
C VAL A 154 -5.08 -3.33 -17.53
N ALA A 155 -4.60 -2.80 -18.66
CA ALA A 155 -4.83 -3.40 -19.98
C ALA A 155 -4.20 -4.80 -20.12
N LEU A 156 -3.02 -5.03 -19.55
CA LEU A 156 -2.36 -6.34 -19.56
C LEU A 156 -2.98 -7.34 -18.58
N ALA A 157 -3.61 -6.82 -17.52
CA ALA A 157 -4.25 -7.61 -16.47
C ALA A 157 -5.77 -7.79 -16.69
N ALA A 158 -6.28 -7.54 -17.90
CA ALA A 158 -7.70 -7.41 -18.24
C ALA A 158 -8.65 -8.43 -17.60
N ASP A 159 -8.20 -9.68 -17.41
CA ASP A 159 -9.00 -10.77 -16.82
C ASP A 159 -8.70 -11.00 -15.32
N LYS A 160 -7.90 -10.14 -14.70
CA LYS A 160 -7.44 -10.31 -13.32
C LYS A 160 -7.91 -9.15 -12.45
N PRO A 161 -8.29 -9.39 -11.18
CA PRO A 161 -8.53 -8.29 -10.26
C PRO A 161 -7.24 -7.47 -10.05
N VAL A 162 -7.34 -6.16 -10.28
CA VAL A 162 -6.27 -5.19 -10.04
C VAL A 162 -6.61 -4.39 -8.79
N PHE A 163 -5.72 -4.43 -7.81
CA PHE A 163 -5.79 -3.66 -6.58
C PHE A 163 -4.80 -2.51 -6.64
N ALA A 164 -5.16 -1.34 -6.10
CA ALA A 164 -4.30 -0.17 -6.12
C ALA A 164 -4.16 0.50 -4.75
N LEU A 165 -2.98 1.05 -4.46
CA LEU A 165 -2.68 1.87 -3.30
C LEU A 165 -2.46 3.32 -3.74
N ALA A 166 -3.15 4.28 -3.14
CA ALA A 166 -3.10 5.69 -3.54
C ALA A 166 -1.81 6.41 -3.12
N VAL A 167 -1.14 5.96 -2.04
CA VAL A 167 0.19 6.37 -1.54
C VAL A 167 0.24 7.80 -0.97
N SER A 168 -0.26 8.79 -1.68
CA SER A 168 -0.31 10.19 -1.23
C SER A 168 -1.32 10.99 -2.07
N PRO A 169 -1.85 12.10 -1.53
CA PRO A 169 -2.81 12.93 -2.27
C PRO A 169 -2.29 13.40 -3.63
N SER A 170 -1.03 13.80 -3.71
CA SER A 170 -0.41 14.26 -4.96
C SER A 170 -0.25 13.17 -6.01
N LYS A 171 -0.14 11.91 -5.61
CA LYS A 171 0.00 10.75 -6.51
C LYS A 171 -1.33 10.08 -6.81
N ALA A 172 -2.30 10.16 -5.90
CA ALA A 172 -3.62 9.53 -6.06
C ALA A 172 -4.27 9.90 -7.41
N ALA A 173 -4.11 11.16 -7.86
CA ALA A 173 -4.60 11.61 -9.15
C ALA A 173 -4.11 10.79 -10.36
N ARG A 174 -2.98 10.06 -10.24
CA ARG A 174 -2.49 9.15 -11.29
C ARG A 174 -3.43 7.97 -11.54
N LEU A 175 -4.27 7.61 -10.56
CA LEU A 175 -5.24 6.51 -10.65
C LEU A 175 -6.52 6.90 -11.39
N THR A 176 -6.79 8.19 -11.61
CA THR A 176 -8.07 8.68 -12.13
C THR A 176 -8.49 7.99 -13.44
N LEU A 177 -7.56 7.76 -14.36
CA LEU A 177 -7.85 7.15 -15.67
C LEU A 177 -8.07 5.64 -15.61
N VAL A 178 -7.81 5.01 -14.45
CA VAL A 178 -7.91 3.54 -14.31
C VAL A 178 -8.90 3.11 -13.24
N LEU A 179 -9.57 4.03 -12.53
CA LEU A 179 -10.46 3.73 -11.40
C LEU A 179 -11.53 2.68 -11.75
N GLU A 180 -12.16 2.79 -12.91
CA GLU A 180 -13.22 1.88 -13.34
C GLU A 180 -12.75 0.44 -13.63
N PHE A 181 -11.44 0.27 -13.86
CA PHE A 181 -10.78 -1.03 -14.12
C PHE A 181 -10.21 -1.67 -12.85
N LEU A 182 -10.20 -0.95 -11.73
CA LEU A 182 -9.73 -1.49 -10.47
C LEU A 182 -10.79 -2.38 -9.82
N ALA A 183 -10.37 -3.53 -9.35
CA ALA A 183 -11.18 -4.36 -8.48
C ALA A 183 -11.40 -3.69 -7.12
N MET A 184 -10.38 -2.98 -6.62
CA MET A 184 -10.45 -2.21 -5.37
C MET A 184 -9.29 -1.24 -5.28
N ALA A 185 -9.51 -0.09 -4.64
CA ALA A 185 -8.44 0.84 -4.26
C ALA A 185 -8.42 1.07 -2.74
N PHE A 186 -7.21 1.20 -2.19
CA PHE A 186 -6.95 1.53 -0.79
C PHE A 186 -6.37 2.93 -0.69
N MET A 187 -6.95 3.75 0.18
CA MET A 187 -6.58 5.16 0.32
C MET A 187 -6.93 5.69 1.70
N ASN A 188 -6.42 6.85 2.05
CA ASN A 188 -6.91 7.64 3.17
C ASN A 188 -7.91 8.72 2.70
N ARG A 189 -8.53 9.46 3.64
CA ARG A 189 -9.50 10.52 3.32
C ARG A 189 -8.92 11.62 2.43
N HIS A 190 -7.67 12.03 2.65
CA HIS A 190 -7.01 13.06 1.83
C HIS A 190 -6.78 12.58 0.39
N GLU A 191 -6.44 11.31 0.22
CA GLU A 191 -6.27 10.69 -1.08
C GLU A 191 -7.61 10.50 -1.80
N ALA A 192 -8.67 10.14 -1.07
CA ALA A 192 -10.04 10.09 -1.61
C ALA A 192 -10.50 11.49 -2.07
N GLY A 193 -10.24 12.52 -1.28
CA GLY A 193 -10.50 13.92 -1.66
C GLY A 193 -9.75 14.32 -2.93
N ALA A 194 -8.48 13.94 -3.06
CA ALA A 194 -7.69 14.22 -4.27
C ALA A 194 -8.23 13.52 -5.53
N LEU A 195 -8.86 12.34 -5.39
CA LEU A 195 -9.48 11.62 -6.50
C LEU A 195 -10.85 12.16 -6.90
N THR A 196 -11.62 12.69 -5.97
CA THR A 196 -13.03 13.06 -6.18
C THR A 196 -13.25 14.57 -6.25
N GLY A 197 -12.29 15.37 -5.79
CA GLY A 197 -12.48 16.81 -5.55
C GLY A 197 -13.37 17.10 -4.33
N ALA A 198 -13.74 16.08 -3.55
CA ALA A 198 -14.58 16.24 -2.36
C ALA A 198 -13.78 16.80 -1.17
N ASP A 199 -14.51 17.44 -0.24
CA ASP A 199 -13.93 17.88 1.03
C ASP A 199 -13.45 16.66 1.84
N VAL A 200 -12.31 16.82 2.51
CA VAL A 200 -11.74 15.80 3.41
C VAL A 200 -12.68 15.52 4.60
N ASP A 201 -13.46 16.51 4.99
CA ASP A 201 -14.44 16.45 6.08
C ASP A 201 -15.83 15.94 5.64
N ALA A 202 -15.99 15.53 4.37
CA ALA A 202 -17.22 14.91 3.90
C ALA A 202 -17.55 13.68 4.77
N ASP A 203 -18.85 13.43 4.98
CA ASP A 203 -19.29 12.22 5.67
C ASP A 203 -18.94 10.95 4.87
N GLU A 204 -19.02 9.80 5.49
CA GLU A 204 -18.64 8.52 4.88
C GLU A 204 -19.46 8.22 3.62
N ARG A 205 -20.74 8.58 3.62
CA ARG A 205 -21.64 8.40 2.47
C ARG A 205 -21.21 9.30 1.31
N GLY A 206 -20.92 10.56 1.57
CA GLY A 206 -20.41 11.50 0.57
C GLY A 206 -19.10 11.05 -0.06
N ILE A 207 -18.20 10.44 0.73
CA ILE A 207 -16.95 9.85 0.24
C ILE A 207 -17.23 8.69 -0.70
N VAL A 208 -18.09 7.72 -0.30
CA VAL A 208 -18.46 6.56 -1.13
C VAL A 208 -19.08 7.00 -2.45
N ASP A 209 -20.06 7.91 -2.39
CA ASP A 209 -20.75 8.41 -3.58
C ASP A 209 -19.81 9.19 -4.50
N GLY A 210 -18.86 9.93 -3.93
CA GLY A 210 -17.82 10.63 -4.69
C GLY A 210 -16.93 9.64 -5.45
N LEU A 211 -16.45 8.61 -4.79
CA LEU A 211 -15.58 7.59 -5.37
C LEU A 211 -16.32 6.75 -6.43
N ARG A 212 -17.59 6.37 -6.18
CA ARG A 212 -18.42 5.66 -7.16
C ARG A 212 -18.67 6.52 -8.40
N ARG A 213 -18.95 7.82 -8.24
CA ARG A 213 -19.09 8.76 -9.38
C ARG A 213 -17.78 8.94 -10.16
N ALA A 214 -16.62 8.84 -9.49
CA ALA A 214 -15.32 8.84 -10.14
C ALA A 214 -15.00 7.51 -10.87
N GLY A 215 -15.87 6.50 -10.76
CA GLY A 215 -15.75 5.21 -11.45
C GLY A 215 -15.24 4.06 -10.59
N LEU A 216 -14.87 4.29 -9.32
CA LEU A 216 -14.37 3.24 -8.44
C LEU A 216 -15.54 2.42 -7.86
N LYS A 217 -15.57 1.12 -8.16
CA LYS A 217 -16.66 0.22 -7.74
C LYS A 217 -16.48 -0.36 -6.35
N SER A 218 -15.24 -0.45 -5.86
CA SER A 218 -14.94 -0.98 -4.53
C SER A 218 -13.69 -0.31 -3.98
N GLY A 219 -13.69 -0.02 -2.68
CA GLY A 219 -12.58 0.67 -2.06
C GLY A 219 -12.56 0.56 -0.54
N VAL A 220 -11.40 0.92 0.00
CA VAL A 220 -11.20 1.05 1.45
C VAL A 220 -10.62 2.43 1.72
N VAL A 221 -11.25 3.18 2.62
CA VAL A 221 -10.80 4.51 3.03
C VAL A 221 -10.49 4.50 4.53
N THR A 222 -9.25 4.87 4.87
CA THR A 222 -8.79 4.99 6.25
C THR A 222 -8.85 6.45 6.72
N ALA A 223 -9.07 6.66 8.01
CA ALA A 223 -9.21 7.97 8.63
C ALA A 223 -8.29 8.15 9.86
N GLY A 224 -7.03 7.79 9.74
CA GLY A 224 -6.09 7.82 10.88
C GLY A 224 -6.57 6.94 12.02
N ASP A 225 -6.90 7.54 13.16
CA ASP A 225 -7.45 6.86 14.36
C ASP A 225 -8.96 6.57 14.25
N GLY A 226 -9.61 7.06 13.19
CA GLY A 226 -11.04 6.94 12.96
C GLY A 226 -11.46 5.60 12.32
N PRO A 227 -12.73 5.49 11.93
CA PRO A 227 -13.25 4.28 11.33
C PRO A 227 -12.57 3.98 9.98
N VAL A 228 -12.48 2.69 9.68
CA VAL A 228 -12.12 2.19 8.36
C VAL A 228 -13.41 1.97 7.58
N LEU A 229 -13.56 2.67 6.48
CA LEU A 229 -14.69 2.59 5.57
C LEU A 229 -14.34 1.62 4.45
N GLY A 230 -15.15 0.58 4.26
CA GLY A 230 -15.10 -0.31 3.10
C GLY A 230 -16.38 -0.19 2.29
N PHE A 231 -16.30 -0.26 0.98
CA PHE A 231 -17.47 -0.29 0.11
C PHE A 231 -17.24 -1.14 -1.13
N ASP A 232 -18.31 -1.68 -1.68
CA ASP A 232 -18.35 -2.31 -2.99
C ASP A 232 -19.52 -1.73 -3.83
N ALA A 233 -19.91 -2.44 -4.86
CA ALA A 233 -20.97 -1.97 -5.75
C ALA A 233 -22.36 -1.91 -5.06
N ALA A 234 -22.62 -2.76 -4.07
CA ALA A 234 -23.90 -2.89 -3.39
C ALA A 234 -23.90 -2.16 -2.05
N ASP A 235 -22.89 -2.39 -1.23
CA ASP A 235 -22.89 -2.07 0.19
C ASP A 235 -21.74 -1.14 0.59
N ALA A 236 -21.84 -0.54 1.76
CA ALA A 236 -20.77 0.17 2.42
C ALA A 236 -20.75 -0.16 3.92
N PHE A 237 -19.57 -0.30 4.50
CA PHE A 237 -19.36 -0.79 5.86
C PHE A 237 -18.39 0.08 6.62
N LEU A 238 -18.56 0.15 7.92
CA LEU A 238 -17.62 0.79 8.84
C LEU A 238 -17.10 -0.22 9.85
N ILE A 239 -15.78 -0.17 10.08
CA ILE A 239 -15.14 -0.88 11.20
C ILE A 239 -14.38 0.15 12.02
N LEU A 240 -14.70 0.25 13.31
CA LEU A 240 -13.94 1.08 14.24
C LEU A 240 -12.76 0.27 14.79
N PRO A 241 -11.51 0.62 14.49
CA PRO A 241 -10.36 -0.07 15.05
C PRO A 241 -10.35 0.05 16.58
N PRO A 242 -10.12 -1.05 17.32
CA PRO A 242 -10.14 -1.03 18.78
C PRO A 242 -8.93 -0.29 19.40
N LYS A 243 -7.90 -0.03 18.62
CA LYS A 243 -6.69 0.73 19.01
C LYS A 243 -6.27 1.68 17.89
N LYS A 244 -5.54 2.73 18.27
CA LYS A 244 -4.93 3.65 17.30
C LYS A 244 -4.04 2.92 16.32
N VAL A 245 -4.20 3.25 15.03
CA VAL A 245 -3.44 2.67 13.93
C VAL A 245 -2.42 3.71 13.46
N THR A 246 -1.14 3.36 13.39
CA THR A 246 -0.05 4.28 13.03
C THR A 246 0.39 4.15 11.58
N VAL A 247 1.36 4.96 11.18
CA VAL A 247 1.97 4.99 9.84
C VAL A 247 2.48 3.59 9.43
N GLY A 248 2.18 3.16 8.21
CA GLY A 248 2.53 1.82 7.67
C GLY A 248 1.47 0.74 7.92
N ALA A 249 0.50 1.01 8.80
CA ALA A 249 -0.60 0.10 9.08
C ALA A 249 -1.59 -0.02 7.91
N ALA A 250 -1.75 1.03 7.10
CA ALA A 250 -2.62 1.01 5.92
C ALA A 250 -2.16 -0.01 4.87
N ASP A 251 -0.85 -0.18 4.69
CA ASP A 251 -0.30 -1.16 3.76
C ASP A 251 -0.57 -2.60 4.25
N ALA A 252 -0.42 -2.84 5.56
CA ALA A 252 -0.72 -4.14 6.16
C ALA A 252 -2.22 -4.45 6.07
N LEU A 253 -3.08 -3.45 6.31
CA LEU A 253 -4.53 -3.56 6.10
C LEU A 253 -4.84 -3.99 4.67
N ALA A 254 -4.28 -3.31 3.67
CA ALA A 254 -4.49 -3.61 2.26
C ALA A 254 -4.04 -5.05 1.93
N GLY A 255 -2.84 -5.44 2.34
CA GLY A 255 -2.29 -6.77 2.08
C GLY A 255 -3.11 -7.91 2.68
N ALA A 256 -3.56 -7.77 3.93
CA ALA A 256 -4.39 -8.78 4.59
C ALA A 256 -5.80 -8.84 4.02
N THR A 257 -6.41 -7.68 3.72
CA THR A 257 -7.73 -7.61 3.06
C THR A 257 -7.70 -8.31 1.70
N MET A 258 -6.69 -8.02 0.86
CA MET A 258 -6.51 -8.69 -0.43
C MET A 258 -6.36 -10.20 -0.28
N ALA A 259 -5.50 -10.65 0.65
CA ALA A 259 -5.29 -12.07 0.90
C ALA A 259 -6.58 -12.76 1.34
N ALA A 260 -7.41 -12.11 2.15
CA ALA A 260 -8.71 -12.62 2.59
C ALA A 260 -9.73 -12.71 1.44
N LEU A 261 -9.80 -11.67 0.60
CA LEU A 261 -10.66 -11.66 -0.60
C LEU A 261 -10.27 -12.78 -1.57
N LEU A 262 -8.97 -13.01 -1.80
CA LEU A 262 -8.49 -14.09 -2.67
C LEU A 262 -8.75 -15.49 -2.10
N ARG A 263 -8.99 -15.62 -0.80
CA ARG A 263 -9.49 -16.85 -0.17
C ARG A 263 -11.01 -16.99 -0.22
N GLY A 264 -11.72 -16.01 -0.81
CA GLY A 264 -13.16 -16.02 -0.98
C GLY A 264 -13.98 -15.47 0.19
N LEU A 265 -13.38 -14.69 1.10
CA LEU A 265 -14.11 -14.02 2.16
C LEU A 265 -14.93 -12.85 1.58
N THR A 266 -16.05 -12.53 2.22
CA THR A 266 -16.82 -11.30 1.95
C THR A 266 -15.98 -10.06 2.28
N LEU A 267 -16.30 -8.90 1.71
CA LEU A 267 -15.57 -7.66 1.95
C LEU A 267 -15.53 -7.30 3.44
N GLY A 268 -16.64 -7.38 4.15
CA GLY A 268 -16.68 -7.09 5.59
C GLY A 268 -15.75 -7.99 6.40
N ALA A 269 -15.76 -9.31 6.13
CA ALA A 269 -14.86 -10.26 6.80
C ALA A 269 -13.39 -10.03 6.41
N ALA A 270 -13.11 -9.75 5.15
CA ALA A 270 -11.77 -9.44 4.67
C ALA A 270 -11.22 -8.16 5.28
N LEU A 271 -12.05 -7.14 5.42
CA LEU A 271 -11.66 -5.87 6.03
C LEU A 271 -11.34 -6.02 7.52
N ARG A 272 -12.05 -6.89 8.24
CA ARG A 272 -11.70 -7.23 9.64
C ARG A 272 -10.30 -7.84 9.74
N GLU A 273 -9.94 -8.76 8.84
CA GLU A 273 -8.56 -9.26 8.77
C GLU A 273 -7.56 -8.14 8.45
N GLY A 274 -7.92 -7.21 7.59
CA GLY A 274 -7.14 -6.02 7.28
C GLY A 274 -6.87 -5.17 8.53
N VAL A 275 -7.91 -4.86 9.30
CA VAL A 275 -7.78 -4.08 10.54
C VAL A 275 -6.92 -4.81 11.58
N ALA A 276 -7.10 -6.13 11.74
CA ALA A 276 -6.25 -6.93 12.63
C ALA A 276 -4.76 -6.86 12.24
N ALA A 277 -4.47 -6.96 10.93
CA ALA A 277 -3.10 -6.84 10.41
C ALA A 277 -2.52 -5.43 10.63
N ALA A 278 -3.33 -4.39 10.45
CA ALA A 278 -2.95 -3.01 10.72
C ALA A 278 -2.53 -2.80 12.19
N MET A 279 -3.31 -3.34 13.12
CA MET A 279 -3.00 -3.28 14.55
C MET A 279 -1.65 -3.94 14.88
N LEU A 280 -1.37 -5.11 14.29
CA LEU A 280 -0.12 -5.83 14.50
C LEU A 280 1.09 -5.18 13.83
N ALA A 281 0.91 -4.50 12.72
CA ALA A 281 1.99 -3.78 12.03
C ALA A 281 2.59 -2.68 12.90
N VAL A 282 1.81 -2.12 13.82
CA VAL A 282 2.22 -1.11 14.78
C VAL A 282 3.03 -1.69 15.94
N GLU A 283 2.66 -2.88 16.41
CA GLU A 283 3.22 -3.50 17.62
C GLU A 283 4.52 -4.28 17.36
N SER A 284 4.99 -4.34 16.09
CA SER A 284 6.26 -4.98 15.66
C SER A 284 6.38 -6.51 15.62
N ALA A 285 7.27 -6.92 14.76
CA ALA A 285 8.16 -8.09 14.70
C ALA A 285 7.57 -9.51 14.70
N THR A 286 6.57 -9.89 15.45
CA THR A 286 6.16 -11.31 15.51
C THR A 286 4.74 -11.50 14.97
N PHE A 287 4.66 -11.70 13.66
CA PHE A 287 3.39 -11.99 12.98
C PHE A 287 3.20 -13.50 12.89
N THR A 288 2.74 -14.15 13.97
CA THR A 288 2.36 -15.56 13.97
C THR A 288 0.86 -15.73 13.74
N SER A 289 0.43 -16.89 13.27
CA SER A 289 -1.00 -17.19 13.08
C SER A 289 -1.80 -17.10 14.39
N ALA A 290 -1.19 -17.44 15.53
CA ALA A 290 -1.84 -17.34 16.83
C ALA A 290 -2.06 -15.87 17.23
N ILE A 291 -1.03 -15.03 17.15
CA ILE A 291 -1.11 -13.59 17.44
C ILE A 291 -2.12 -12.90 16.52
N PHE A 292 -2.15 -13.31 15.25
CA PHE A 292 -3.14 -12.77 14.32
C PHE A 292 -4.57 -13.16 14.68
N ALA A 293 -4.81 -14.41 15.08
CA ALA A 293 -6.12 -14.86 15.51
C ALA A 293 -6.62 -14.11 16.77
N GLU A 294 -5.72 -13.86 17.73
CA GLU A 294 -6.02 -13.02 18.89
C GLU A 294 -6.37 -11.60 18.49
N ALA A 295 -5.56 -10.96 17.63
CA ALA A 295 -5.84 -9.61 17.15
C ALA A 295 -7.20 -9.54 16.42
N LEU A 296 -7.49 -10.52 15.58
CA LEU A 296 -8.76 -10.59 14.85
C LEU A 296 -9.98 -10.72 15.78
N ALA A 297 -9.84 -11.43 16.89
CA ALA A 297 -10.91 -11.57 17.88
C ALA A 297 -11.31 -10.25 18.54
N PHE A 298 -10.41 -9.27 18.60
CA PHE A 298 -10.70 -7.92 19.12
C PHE A 298 -11.31 -6.98 18.08
N VAL A 299 -11.24 -7.29 16.78
CA VAL A 299 -11.81 -6.43 15.74
C VAL A 299 -13.32 -6.63 15.70
N PRO A 300 -14.12 -5.56 15.88
CA PRO A 300 -15.58 -5.65 15.84
C PRO A 300 -16.09 -6.09 14.45
N GLU A 301 -17.33 -6.57 14.41
CA GLU A 301 -18.00 -6.82 13.14
C GLU A 301 -18.15 -5.53 12.32
N ALA A 302 -18.11 -5.67 11.00
CA ALA A 302 -18.41 -4.58 10.09
C ALA A 302 -19.88 -4.16 10.28
N ARG A 303 -20.13 -2.85 10.36
CA ARG A 303 -21.47 -2.28 10.47
C ARG A 303 -21.84 -1.65 9.15
N ASP A 304 -23.02 -1.90 8.67
CA ASP A 304 -23.55 -1.26 7.47
C ASP A 304 -23.55 0.26 7.65
N LEU A 305 -23.20 0.97 6.59
CA LEU A 305 -23.32 2.42 6.54
C LEU A 305 -24.79 2.77 6.32
N ALA A 306 -25.43 3.23 7.38
CA ALA A 306 -26.85 3.56 7.40
C ALA A 306 -27.24 4.70 6.45
#